data_f68c1c4f085d2d14c16c8b840a3c53a7
#
_entry.id   f68c1c4f085d2d14c16c8b840a3c53a7
#
_cell.length_a   1.000
_cell.length_b   1.000
_cell.length_c   1.000
_cell.angle_alpha   90.00
_cell.angle_beta   90.00
_cell.angle_gamma   90.00
#
_symmetry.space_group_name_H-M   'P 1'
#
loop_
_entity.id
_entity.type
_entity.pdbx_description
1 polymer ?
#
loop_
_entity_poly.entity_id
_entity_poly.type
_entity_poly.pdbx_seq_one_letter_code
_entity_poly.pdbx_strand_id
1 'polypeptide(L)'
;MLLRGGELSGVRRVAVLLLDGFGYHLLHQAGQASSTVEAIRNGDIGTLTPITATVPSSTPISLASLACGLPPGRHGIIGFTVRVPDSGDLVTHIRWDGEPDPETWQPEPTCFERAAADGVVCTVVSDGAFRDTGLTRAIYRGADWTPAIAPYEVAEETIAALHRGRRSLVYSYLPDIDTAGHFHGIGSPEWLEAVAEVSEAIDGILTDLPKDASLFVTADHGMVNLTERLHVDRHPDLLEGVETIAGDGRMRYLYTRAGADAEVAAAWGAAVRDRAEVIGRDEAIGRGWFGPVVTAAGRERIGDLVVACRDTFAIVGVEGEPPHVPRLIGQHGGLTAAEMAVPLWTYRNG
;
A
#
# COMPACT_ATOMS: atom_id res chain seq x y z
N MET A 1 6.92 -13.63 -10.75
CA MET A 1 6.03 -13.81 -11.90
C MET A 1 6.38 -12.90 -13.07
N LEU A 2 6.72 -11.63 -12.86
CA LEU A 2 7.10 -10.66 -13.90
C LEU A 2 8.35 -11.04 -14.72
N LEU A 3 9.25 -11.89 -14.22
CA LEU A 3 10.53 -12.19 -14.87
C LEU A 3 10.56 -13.52 -15.66
N ARG A 4 9.44 -14.21 -15.84
CA ARG A 4 9.38 -15.51 -16.56
C ARG A 4 8.49 -15.51 -17.80
N GLY A 5 7.88 -14.39 -18.18
CA GLY A 5 7.04 -14.28 -19.39
C GLY A 5 7.83 -13.84 -20.61
N GLY A 6 7.43 -14.26 -21.80
CA GLY A 6 8.04 -13.86 -23.07
C GLY A 6 8.08 -12.36 -23.34
N GLU A 7 7.26 -11.57 -22.60
CA GLU A 7 7.23 -10.11 -22.68
C GLU A 7 8.52 -9.42 -22.23
N LEU A 8 9.34 -10.09 -21.38
CA LEU A 8 10.62 -9.58 -20.89
C LEU A 8 11.83 -10.20 -21.62
N SER A 9 11.62 -10.87 -22.74
CA SER A 9 12.73 -11.42 -23.52
C SER A 9 13.69 -10.29 -23.94
N GLY A 10 14.99 -10.43 -23.60
CA GLY A 10 16.03 -9.45 -23.87
C GLY A 10 16.13 -8.27 -22.90
N VAL A 11 15.20 -8.15 -21.92
CA VAL A 11 15.28 -7.15 -20.83
C VAL A 11 16.32 -7.59 -19.81
N ARG A 12 17.23 -6.69 -19.47
CA ARG A 12 18.25 -6.88 -18.44
C ARG A 12 18.10 -5.95 -17.26
N ARG A 13 17.34 -4.89 -17.42
CA ARG A 13 17.13 -3.80 -16.47
C ARG A 13 15.65 -3.60 -16.25
N VAL A 14 15.22 -3.58 -15.03
CA VAL A 14 13.82 -3.36 -14.67
C VAL A 14 13.73 -2.21 -13.68
N ALA A 15 12.95 -1.21 -13.99
CA ALA A 15 12.51 -0.19 -13.05
C ALA A 15 11.03 -0.43 -12.69
N VAL A 16 10.72 -0.36 -11.42
CA VAL A 16 9.37 -0.31 -10.87
C VAL A 16 9.24 1.02 -10.16
N LEU A 17 8.41 1.91 -10.66
CA LEU A 17 8.06 3.17 -10.02
C LEU A 17 6.69 2.99 -9.35
N LEU A 18 6.64 3.06 -8.04
CA LEU A 18 5.40 3.03 -7.26
C LEU A 18 5.02 4.45 -6.88
N LEU A 19 3.79 4.81 -7.24
CA LEU A 19 3.14 6.07 -6.92
C LEU A 19 2.06 5.81 -5.87
N ASP A 20 2.36 6.17 -4.63
CA ASP A 20 1.46 5.91 -3.49
C ASP A 20 0.09 6.56 -3.70
N GLY A 21 -0.97 5.80 -3.44
CA GLY A 21 -2.34 6.28 -3.52
C GLY A 21 -2.88 6.56 -4.93
N PHE A 22 -2.10 6.27 -5.98
CA PHE A 22 -2.45 6.60 -7.36
C PHE A 22 -3.35 5.54 -8.01
N GLY A 23 -4.58 5.41 -7.52
CA GLY A 23 -5.55 4.44 -8.01
C GLY A 23 -5.93 4.59 -9.48
N TYR A 24 -6.31 3.47 -10.11
CA TYR A 24 -6.69 3.43 -11.53
C TYR A 24 -7.82 4.40 -11.90
N HIS A 25 -8.81 4.56 -11.02
CA HIS A 25 -9.95 5.45 -11.26
C HIS A 25 -9.59 6.94 -11.14
N LEU A 26 -8.42 7.28 -10.59
CA LEU A 26 -7.92 8.65 -10.47
C LEU A 26 -7.24 9.14 -11.76
N LEU A 27 -6.85 8.24 -12.67
CA LEU A 27 -6.14 8.57 -13.91
C LEU A 27 -6.87 9.58 -14.79
N HIS A 28 -8.22 9.54 -14.82
CA HIS A 28 -9.00 10.51 -15.59
C HIS A 28 -8.82 11.94 -15.08
N GLN A 29 -8.84 12.10 -13.76
CA GLN A 29 -8.69 13.40 -13.12
C GLN A 29 -7.23 13.87 -13.16
N ALA A 30 -6.29 12.95 -12.95
CA ALA A 30 -4.85 13.19 -13.02
C ALA A 30 -4.40 13.64 -14.44
N GLY A 31 -5.02 13.12 -15.49
CA GLY A 31 -4.75 13.54 -16.87
C GLY A 31 -5.03 15.02 -17.14
N GLN A 32 -5.76 15.70 -16.26
CA GLN A 32 -5.95 17.16 -16.37
C GLN A 32 -4.70 17.95 -15.96
N ALA A 33 -3.85 17.36 -15.13
CA ALA A 33 -2.62 17.97 -14.64
C ALA A 33 -1.36 17.51 -15.40
N SER A 34 -1.43 16.39 -16.15
CA SER A 34 -0.28 15.80 -16.82
C SER A 34 -0.65 15.23 -18.18
N SER A 35 0.00 15.75 -19.23
CA SER A 35 -0.13 15.20 -20.59
C SER A 35 0.41 13.77 -20.68
N THR A 36 1.42 13.42 -19.91
CA THR A 36 1.99 12.07 -19.85
C THR A 36 1.00 11.09 -19.26
N VAL A 37 0.36 11.43 -18.14
CA VAL A 37 -0.70 10.60 -17.55
C VAL A 37 -1.88 10.46 -18.51
N GLU A 38 -2.25 11.52 -19.22
CA GLU A 38 -3.31 11.46 -20.22
C GLU A 38 -2.94 10.54 -21.39
N ALA A 39 -1.72 10.63 -21.90
CA ALA A 39 -1.22 9.76 -22.97
C ALA A 39 -1.17 8.27 -22.52
N ILE A 40 -0.74 8.01 -21.28
CA ILE A 40 -0.77 6.67 -20.68
C ILE A 40 -2.21 6.14 -20.61
N ARG A 41 -3.14 6.95 -20.11
CA ARG A 41 -4.56 6.59 -19.97
C ARG A 41 -5.22 6.29 -21.31
N ASN A 42 -4.86 7.04 -22.36
CA ASN A 42 -5.38 6.87 -23.71
C ASN A 42 -4.74 5.70 -24.46
N GLY A 43 -3.63 5.12 -23.94
CA GLY A 43 -2.88 4.06 -24.61
C GLY A 43 -1.96 4.57 -25.72
N ASP A 44 -1.65 5.86 -25.74
CA ASP A 44 -0.76 6.48 -26.72
C ASP A 44 0.71 6.10 -26.46
N ILE A 45 1.05 5.83 -25.20
CA ILE A 45 2.38 5.34 -24.77
C ILE A 45 2.26 4.15 -23.83
N GLY A 46 3.04 3.09 -24.10
CA GLY A 46 3.08 1.88 -23.29
C GLY A 46 1.76 1.08 -23.29
N THR A 47 1.61 0.25 -22.29
CA THR A 47 0.40 -0.57 -22.09
C THR A 47 -0.11 -0.40 -20.67
N LEU A 48 -1.35 0.02 -20.53
CA LEU A 48 -2.02 0.20 -19.24
C LEU A 48 -3.00 -0.94 -19.00
N THR A 49 -2.89 -1.59 -17.85
CA THR A 49 -3.78 -2.67 -17.40
C THR A 49 -4.23 -2.39 -15.97
N PRO A 50 -5.53 -2.43 -15.66
CA PRO A 50 -5.96 -2.39 -14.28
C PRO A 50 -5.63 -3.71 -13.58
N ILE A 51 -5.05 -3.60 -12.39
CA ILE A 51 -4.82 -4.72 -11.48
C ILE A 51 -5.46 -4.41 -10.13
N THR A 52 -5.41 -5.35 -9.18
CA THR A 52 -6.01 -5.14 -7.86
C THR A 52 -4.95 -4.94 -6.78
N ALA A 53 -5.21 -4.02 -5.87
CA ALA A 53 -4.49 -3.87 -4.62
C ALA A 53 -4.76 -5.06 -3.67
N THR A 54 -4.12 -5.03 -2.51
CA THR A 54 -4.34 -6.00 -1.42
C THR A 54 -5.60 -5.67 -0.62
N VAL A 55 -6.00 -6.57 0.26
CA VAL A 55 -6.99 -6.31 1.31
C VAL A 55 -6.29 -6.48 2.66
N PRO A 56 -6.28 -5.44 3.50
CA PRO A 56 -6.69 -4.04 3.27
C PRO A 56 -5.92 -3.37 2.11
N SER A 57 -6.55 -2.40 1.43
CA SER A 57 -5.91 -1.58 0.40
C SER A 57 -5.10 -0.44 1.05
N SER A 58 -3.98 -0.79 1.63
CA SER A 58 -3.19 0.09 2.50
C SER A 58 -1.70 -0.12 2.28
N THR A 59 -0.94 0.97 2.34
CA THR A 59 0.49 1.04 1.98
C THR A 59 1.33 -0.11 2.52
N PRO A 60 1.40 -0.40 3.84
CA PRO A 60 2.34 -1.42 4.32
C PRO A 60 1.99 -2.82 3.81
N ILE A 61 0.70 -3.11 3.61
CA ILE A 61 0.24 -4.42 3.16
C ILE A 61 0.56 -4.62 1.68
N SER A 62 0.28 -3.61 0.85
CA SER A 62 0.52 -3.66 -0.59
C SER A 62 2.01 -3.64 -0.91
N LEU A 63 2.81 -2.80 -0.22
CA LEU A 63 4.27 -2.79 -0.37
C LEU A 63 4.88 -4.15 0.00
N ALA A 64 4.43 -4.77 1.09
CA ALA A 64 4.89 -6.11 1.49
C ALA A 64 4.51 -7.16 0.44
N SER A 65 3.30 -7.09 -0.11
CA SER A 65 2.86 -8.02 -1.16
C SER A 65 3.67 -7.87 -2.45
N LEU A 66 3.97 -6.64 -2.86
CA LEU A 66 4.85 -6.36 -4.00
C LEU A 66 6.28 -6.89 -3.75
N ALA A 67 6.85 -6.55 -2.61
CA ALA A 67 8.22 -6.90 -2.26
C ALA A 67 8.43 -8.40 -2.06
N CYS A 68 7.45 -9.13 -1.54
CA CYS A 68 7.53 -10.58 -1.34
C CYS A 68 6.99 -11.38 -2.53
N GLY A 69 6.14 -10.79 -3.38
CA GLY A 69 5.40 -11.49 -4.42
C GLY A 69 4.37 -12.48 -3.86
N LEU A 70 3.82 -12.18 -2.68
CA LEU A 70 2.94 -13.05 -1.91
C LEU A 70 1.71 -12.25 -1.41
N PRO A 71 0.57 -12.92 -1.18
CA PRO A 71 -0.60 -12.27 -0.58
C PRO A 71 -0.41 -12.02 0.93
N PRO A 72 -1.18 -11.08 1.52
CA PRO A 72 -1.07 -10.67 2.93
C PRO A 72 -1.06 -11.81 3.93
N GLY A 73 -1.91 -12.81 3.77
CA GLY A 73 -1.99 -13.97 4.65
C GLY A 73 -0.71 -14.81 4.71
N ARG A 74 0.13 -14.74 3.68
CA ARG A 74 1.41 -15.45 3.63
C ARG A 74 2.54 -14.68 4.27
N HIS A 75 2.72 -13.40 3.93
CA HIS A 75 3.83 -12.61 4.47
C HIS A 75 3.53 -12.01 5.86
N GLY A 76 2.27 -12.04 6.32
CA GLY A 76 1.90 -11.71 7.69
C GLY A 76 1.81 -10.21 8.02
N ILE A 77 2.16 -9.28 7.11
CA ILE A 77 1.82 -7.86 7.23
C ILE A 77 0.39 -7.72 6.69
N ILE A 78 -0.56 -7.71 7.61
CA ILE A 78 -1.96 -8.00 7.30
C ILE A 78 -2.93 -6.86 7.69
N GLY A 79 -2.41 -5.76 8.21
CA GLY A 79 -3.15 -4.56 8.59
C GLY A 79 -2.21 -3.37 8.72
N PHE A 80 -2.75 -2.15 8.66
CA PHE A 80 -1.97 -0.92 8.90
C PHE A 80 -1.43 -0.88 10.33
N THR A 81 -2.34 -1.06 11.29
CA THR A 81 -2.02 -1.32 12.70
C THR A 81 -2.57 -2.68 13.08
N VAL A 82 -1.79 -3.47 13.79
CA VAL A 82 -2.20 -4.80 14.29
C VAL A 82 -1.75 -4.99 15.72
N ARG A 83 -2.44 -5.87 16.46
CA ARG A 83 -2.03 -6.30 17.79
C ARG A 83 -0.92 -7.35 17.70
N VAL A 84 0.11 -7.20 18.53
CA VAL A 84 1.12 -8.23 18.76
C VAL A 84 0.50 -9.30 19.66
N PRO A 85 0.42 -10.57 19.22
CA PRO A 85 -0.32 -11.59 19.98
C PRO A 85 0.19 -11.80 21.40
N ASP A 86 1.51 -11.82 21.61
CA ASP A 86 2.12 -12.18 22.89
C ASP A 86 2.08 -11.04 23.92
N SER A 87 2.27 -9.78 23.50
CA SER A 87 2.33 -8.63 24.41
C SER A 87 1.02 -7.87 24.49
N GLY A 88 0.16 -7.95 23.46
CA GLY A 88 -1.03 -7.12 23.34
C GLY A 88 -0.77 -5.71 22.82
N ASP A 89 0.49 -5.32 22.61
CA ASP A 89 0.87 -4.02 22.08
C ASP A 89 0.40 -3.85 20.63
N LEU A 90 0.35 -2.59 20.19
CA LEU A 90 0.01 -2.26 18.80
C LEU A 90 1.27 -1.94 17.99
N VAL A 91 1.37 -2.54 16.83
CA VAL A 91 2.34 -2.18 15.79
C VAL A 91 1.65 -1.45 14.66
N THR A 92 2.02 -0.20 14.44
CA THR A 92 1.66 0.57 13.25
C THR A 92 2.82 0.45 12.25
N HIS A 93 2.64 -0.33 11.19
CA HIS A 93 3.73 -0.76 10.32
C HIS A 93 4.53 0.38 9.67
N ILE A 94 3.90 1.52 9.36
CA ILE A 94 4.62 2.70 8.81
C ILE A 94 5.40 3.49 9.89
N ARG A 95 5.22 3.17 11.18
CA ARG A 95 5.91 3.80 12.32
C ARG A 95 6.62 2.78 13.19
N TRP A 96 6.88 1.64 12.61
CA TRP A 96 7.49 0.51 13.28
C TRP A 96 8.98 0.79 13.51
N ASP A 97 9.38 0.87 14.75
CA ASP A 97 10.75 1.16 15.20
C ASP A 97 11.65 -0.09 15.30
N GLY A 98 11.08 -1.27 15.04
CA GLY A 98 11.83 -2.53 14.98
C GLY A 98 11.48 -3.55 16.04
N GLU A 99 10.51 -3.27 16.90
CA GLU A 99 9.91 -4.26 17.80
C GLU A 99 8.43 -4.49 17.45
N PRO A 100 7.99 -5.74 17.26
CA PRO A 100 8.78 -6.99 17.20
C PRO A 100 9.78 -7.00 16.04
N ASP A 101 10.81 -7.84 16.10
CA ASP A 101 11.87 -7.90 15.08
C ASP A 101 11.30 -8.10 13.67
N PRO A 102 11.62 -7.21 12.71
CA PRO A 102 11.03 -7.22 11.37
C PRO A 102 11.28 -8.50 10.56
N GLU A 103 12.42 -9.13 10.71
CA GLU A 103 12.76 -10.35 9.96
C GLU A 103 11.98 -11.56 10.47
N THR A 104 11.73 -11.60 11.78
CA THR A 104 10.89 -12.63 12.38
C THR A 104 9.40 -12.36 12.13
N TRP A 105 9.01 -11.09 12.13
CA TRP A 105 7.64 -10.67 11.87
C TRP A 105 7.19 -10.96 10.44
N GLN A 106 8.09 -10.73 9.46
CA GLN A 106 7.91 -11.08 8.05
C GLN A 106 9.07 -12.00 7.62
N PRO A 107 8.93 -13.35 7.76
CA PRO A 107 10.02 -14.28 7.49
C PRO A 107 10.14 -14.72 6.03
N GLU A 108 9.15 -14.41 5.18
CA GLU A 108 9.15 -14.83 3.77
C GLU A 108 10.26 -14.11 2.99
N PRO A 109 11.01 -14.81 2.13
CA PRO A 109 12.04 -14.18 1.31
C PRO A 109 11.46 -13.15 0.36
N THR A 110 12.13 -12.00 0.23
CA THR A 110 11.74 -10.92 -0.67
C THR A 110 12.05 -11.25 -2.14
N CYS A 111 11.44 -10.52 -3.06
CA CYS A 111 11.79 -10.56 -4.48
C CYS A 111 13.24 -10.10 -4.70
N PHE A 112 13.71 -9.16 -3.87
CA PHE A 112 15.07 -8.62 -3.93
C PHE A 112 16.10 -9.67 -3.52
N GLU A 113 15.89 -10.40 -2.40
CA GLU A 113 16.76 -11.49 -1.98
C GLU A 113 16.85 -12.57 -3.06
N ARG A 114 15.71 -12.97 -3.65
CA ARG A 114 15.68 -13.95 -4.73
C ARG A 114 16.39 -13.45 -5.99
N ALA A 115 16.20 -12.19 -6.37
CA ALA A 115 16.86 -11.59 -7.53
C ALA A 115 18.37 -11.43 -7.29
N ALA A 116 18.80 -11.02 -6.09
CA ALA A 116 20.20 -10.90 -5.71
C ALA A 116 20.91 -12.25 -5.73
N ALA A 117 20.25 -13.32 -5.26
CA ALA A 117 20.80 -14.69 -5.36
C ALA A 117 21.04 -15.14 -6.81
N ASP A 118 20.24 -14.61 -7.76
CA ASP A 118 20.42 -14.83 -9.19
C ASP A 118 21.42 -13.84 -9.85
N GLY A 119 22.13 -13.01 -9.05
CA GLY A 119 23.14 -12.05 -9.53
C GLY A 119 22.54 -10.78 -10.17
N VAL A 120 21.34 -10.38 -9.77
CA VAL A 120 20.73 -9.10 -10.13
C VAL A 120 21.10 -8.06 -9.05
N VAL A 121 21.55 -6.89 -9.44
CA VAL A 121 21.76 -5.77 -8.52
C VAL A 121 20.41 -5.13 -8.22
N CYS A 122 20.00 -5.16 -6.95
CA CYS A 122 18.72 -4.63 -6.50
C CYS A 122 18.93 -3.31 -5.77
N THR A 123 18.15 -2.28 -6.11
CA THR A 123 18.23 -0.96 -5.47
C THR A 123 16.82 -0.45 -5.18
N VAL A 124 16.63 0.07 -3.97
CA VAL A 124 15.46 0.89 -3.61
C VAL A 124 15.87 2.36 -3.66
N VAL A 125 15.09 3.18 -4.36
CA VAL A 125 15.24 4.63 -4.45
C VAL A 125 14.05 5.29 -3.76
N SER A 126 14.27 5.94 -2.63
CA SER A 126 13.22 6.57 -1.83
C SER A 126 13.81 7.48 -0.76
N ASP A 127 12.96 8.21 -0.03
CA ASP A 127 13.40 9.08 1.06
C ASP A 127 14.29 8.32 2.06
N GLY A 128 15.45 8.92 2.37
CA GLY A 128 16.40 8.37 3.33
C GLY A 128 15.82 8.16 4.73
N ALA A 129 14.77 8.89 5.09
CA ALA A 129 14.08 8.73 6.37
C ALA A 129 13.40 7.37 6.53
N PHE A 130 13.08 6.69 5.44
CA PHE A 130 12.44 5.37 5.49
C PHE A 130 13.43 4.20 5.60
N ARG A 131 14.73 4.44 5.36
CA ARG A 131 15.75 3.41 5.20
C ARG A 131 15.80 2.39 6.34
N ASP A 132 15.73 2.84 7.57
CA ASP A 132 15.96 2.00 8.75
C ASP A 132 14.67 1.68 9.54
N THR A 133 13.50 1.99 8.96
CA THR A 133 12.21 1.66 9.59
C THR A 133 11.97 0.15 9.63
N GLY A 134 11.18 -0.32 10.58
CA GLY A 134 10.83 -1.74 10.69
C GLY A 134 10.20 -2.28 9.41
N LEU A 135 9.32 -1.50 8.76
CA LEU A 135 8.71 -1.91 7.49
C LEU A 135 9.78 -2.12 6.40
N THR A 136 10.68 -1.16 6.22
CA THR A 136 11.77 -1.26 5.24
C THR A 136 12.66 -2.47 5.51
N ARG A 137 13.05 -2.69 6.76
CA ARG A 137 13.83 -3.87 7.18
C ARG A 137 13.07 -5.18 6.93
N ALA A 138 11.76 -5.19 7.03
CA ALA A 138 10.95 -6.38 6.78
C ALA A 138 10.84 -6.73 5.29
N ILE A 139 10.70 -5.71 4.39
CA ILE A 139 10.25 -5.96 3.02
C ILE A 139 11.29 -5.68 1.93
N TYR A 140 12.37 -4.93 2.21
CA TYR A 140 13.38 -4.58 1.21
C TYR A 140 14.74 -5.28 1.43
N ARG A 141 14.75 -6.38 2.20
CA ARG A 141 15.94 -7.22 2.33
C ARG A 141 16.47 -7.66 0.97
N GLY A 142 17.78 -7.59 0.78
CA GLY A 142 18.43 -7.94 -0.48
C GLY A 142 18.56 -6.82 -1.50
N ALA A 143 18.13 -5.60 -1.15
CA ALA A 143 18.31 -4.40 -1.96
C ALA A 143 19.21 -3.37 -1.25
N ASP A 144 20.02 -2.67 -2.02
CA ASP A 144 20.73 -1.47 -1.59
C ASP A 144 19.75 -0.29 -1.55
N TRP A 145 20.04 0.71 -0.70
CA TRP A 145 19.23 1.92 -0.58
C TRP A 145 19.95 3.13 -1.16
N THR A 146 19.26 3.86 -2.03
CA THR A 146 19.69 5.15 -2.56
C THR A 146 18.69 6.22 -2.13
N PRO A 147 19.09 7.22 -1.32
CA PRO A 147 18.18 8.26 -0.87
C PRO A 147 17.87 9.26 -2.00
N ALA A 148 16.59 9.55 -2.19
CA ALA A 148 16.07 10.60 -3.06
C ALA A 148 14.69 11.03 -2.54
N ILE A 149 14.38 12.33 -2.59
CA ILE A 149 13.12 12.88 -2.06
C ILE A 149 12.29 13.49 -3.19
N ALA A 150 12.86 14.47 -3.91
CA ALA A 150 12.12 15.12 -4.97
C ALA A 150 11.90 14.20 -6.19
N PRO A 151 10.75 14.30 -6.89
CA PRO A 151 10.45 13.44 -8.03
C PRO A 151 11.56 13.42 -9.09
N TYR A 152 12.19 14.55 -9.39
CA TYR A 152 13.31 14.60 -10.32
C TYR A 152 14.55 13.85 -9.83
N GLU A 153 14.87 13.91 -8.52
CA GLU A 153 15.98 13.15 -7.92
C GLU A 153 15.71 11.65 -8.00
N VAL A 154 14.44 11.24 -7.74
CA VAL A 154 14.02 9.84 -7.86
C VAL A 154 14.21 9.35 -9.31
N ALA A 155 13.91 10.17 -10.32
CA ALA A 155 14.15 9.82 -11.72
C ALA A 155 15.65 9.65 -12.02
N GLU A 156 16.49 10.62 -11.64
CA GLU A 156 17.94 10.59 -11.84
C GLU A 156 18.59 9.36 -11.17
N GLU A 157 18.25 9.11 -9.89
CA GLU A 157 18.81 7.99 -9.14
C GLU A 157 18.26 6.63 -9.65
N THR A 158 17.03 6.58 -10.14
CA THR A 158 16.48 5.39 -10.80
C THR A 158 17.30 5.04 -12.04
N ILE A 159 17.58 6.00 -12.90
CA ILE A 159 18.41 5.80 -14.10
C ILE A 159 19.84 5.41 -13.72
N ALA A 160 20.46 6.09 -12.75
CA ALA A 160 21.79 5.75 -12.25
C ALA A 160 21.85 4.32 -11.69
N ALA A 161 20.84 3.91 -10.93
CA ALA A 161 20.73 2.57 -10.37
C ALA A 161 20.51 1.50 -11.44
N LEU A 162 19.77 1.77 -12.52
CA LEU A 162 19.59 0.86 -13.65
C LEU A 162 20.92 0.51 -14.32
N HIS A 163 21.91 1.39 -14.28
CA HIS A 163 23.25 1.14 -14.86
C HIS A 163 24.17 0.32 -13.95
N ARG A 164 23.75 -0.01 -12.73
CA ARG A 164 24.55 -0.85 -11.82
C ARG A 164 24.50 -2.31 -12.26
N GLY A 165 25.68 -2.92 -12.43
CA GLY A 165 25.82 -4.31 -12.81
C GLY A 165 25.35 -4.66 -14.23
N ARG A 166 25.33 -5.96 -14.53
CA ARG A 166 24.88 -6.51 -15.82
C ARG A 166 23.36 -6.64 -15.92
N ARG A 167 22.72 -6.91 -14.80
CA ARG A 167 21.26 -6.99 -14.60
C ARG A 167 20.91 -6.18 -13.37
N SER A 168 19.86 -5.39 -13.45
CA SER A 168 19.41 -4.54 -12.35
C SER A 168 17.90 -4.60 -12.16
N LEU A 169 17.46 -4.51 -10.91
CA LEU A 169 16.08 -4.31 -10.49
C LEU A 169 16.06 -3.07 -9.59
N VAL A 170 15.42 -2.02 -10.03
CA VAL A 170 15.28 -0.78 -9.29
C VAL A 170 13.82 -0.62 -8.90
N TYR A 171 13.57 -0.40 -7.62
CA TYR A 171 12.27 -0.07 -7.06
C TYR A 171 12.30 1.35 -6.54
N SER A 172 11.49 2.22 -7.10
CA SER A 172 11.42 3.64 -6.74
C SER A 172 10.03 3.95 -6.18
N TYR A 173 9.97 4.79 -5.15
CA TYR A 173 8.74 5.09 -4.43
C TYR A 173 8.57 6.59 -4.23
N LEU A 174 7.36 7.10 -4.53
CA LEU A 174 6.95 8.49 -4.37
C LEU A 174 5.62 8.56 -3.59
N PRO A 175 5.61 9.21 -2.39
CA PRO A 175 4.42 9.31 -1.53
C PRO A 175 3.53 10.53 -1.81
N ASP A 176 3.92 11.41 -2.72
CA ASP A 176 3.41 12.78 -2.85
C ASP A 176 1.92 12.83 -3.14
N ILE A 177 1.43 11.97 -4.05
CA ILE A 177 0.02 11.93 -4.47
C ILE A 177 -0.87 11.48 -3.32
N ASP A 178 -0.46 10.46 -2.58
CA ASP A 178 -1.17 9.98 -1.39
C ASP A 178 -1.22 11.04 -0.30
N THR A 179 -0.09 11.64 0.00
CA THR A 179 0.03 12.72 1.00
C THR A 179 -0.90 13.88 0.66
N ALA A 180 -0.86 14.36 -0.59
CA ALA A 180 -1.74 15.44 -1.03
C ALA A 180 -3.22 15.02 -0.96
N GLY A 181 -3.54 13.79 -1.35
CA GLY A 181 -4.89 13.22 -1.24
C GLY A 181 -5.40 13.17 0.19
N HIS A 182 -4.59 12.74 1.14
CA HIS A 182 -4.94 12.70 2.55
C HIS A 182 -5.29 14.08 3.12
N PHE A 183 -4.45 15.08 2.88
CA PHE A 183 -4.58 16.39 3.52
C PHE A 183 -5.48 17.37 2.77
N HIS A 184 -5.53 17.30 1.44
CA HIS A 184 -6.25 18.26 0.59
C HIS A 184 -7.41 17.62 -0.18
N GLY A 185 -7.41 16.30 -0.31
CA GLY A 185 -8.42 15.55 -1.06
C GLY A 185 -8.08 15.39 -2.53
N ILE A 186 -8.57 14.30 -3.10
CA ILE A 186 -8.45 14.00 -4.53
C ILE A 186 -9.08 15.13 -5.33
N GLY A 187 -8.35 15.65 -6.32
CA GLY A 187 -8.81 16.69 -7.23
C GLY A 187 -8.67 18.10 -6.71
N SER A 188 -8.12 18.30 -5.52
CA SER A 188 -7.71 19.63 -5.06
C SER A 188 -6.57 20.18 -5.92
N PRO A 189 -6.35 21.52 -5.91
CA PRO A 189 -5.19 22.11 -6.58
C PRO A 189 -3.87 21.46 -6.14
N GLU A 190 -3.69 21.22 -4.86
CA GLU A 190 -2.49 20.61 -4.27
C GLU A 190 -2.30 19.15 -4.72
N TRP A 191 -3.39 18.40 -4.86
CA TRP A 191 -3.34 17.04 -5.39
C TRP A 191 -2.96 17.04 -6.89
N LEU A 192 -3.50 17.96 -7.68
CA LEU A 192 -3.16 18.12 -9.11
C LEU A 192 -1.71 18.58 -9.28
N GLU A 193 -1.20 19.45 -8.39
CA GLU A 193 0.21 19.84 -8.37
C GLU A 193 1.12 18.63 -8.08
N ALA A 194 0.81 17.83 -7.07
CA ALA A 194 1.56 16.60 -6.78
C ALA A 194 1.55 15.62 -7.96
N VAL A 195 0.44 15.49 -8.68
CA VAL A 195 0.37 14.69 -9.91
C VAL A 195 1.29 15.23 -11.00
N ALA A 196 1.32 16.55 -11.19
CA ALA A 196 2.19 17.18 -12.17
C ALA A 196 3.67 16.94 -11.85
N GLU A 197 4.08 17.18 -10.60
CA GLU A 197 5.46 16.96 -10.13
C GLU A 197 5.90 15.49 -10.27
N VAL A 198 5.06 14.55 -9.86
CA VAL A 198 5.35 13.11 -9.99
C VAL A 198 5.42 12.68 -11.47
N SER A 199 4.65 13.33 -12.35
CA SER A 199 4.71 13.07 -13.79
C SER A 199 6.05 13.46 -14.39
N GLU A 200 6.73 14.47 -13.85
CA GLU A 200 8.10 14.85 -14.28
C GLU A 200 9.10 13.72 -14.02
N ALA A 201 8.90 12.93 -12.94
CA ALA A 201 9.72 11.75 -12.69
C ALA A 201 9.50 10.67 -13.77
N ILE A 202 8.25 10.45 -14.20
CA ILE A 202 7.95 9.52 -15.30
C ILE A 202 8.65 9.99 -16.58
N ASP A 203 8.53 11.27 -16.93
CA ASP A 203 9.14 11.87 -18.13
C ASP A 203 10.67 11.80 -18.09
N GLY A 204 11.28 12.07 -16.94
CA GLY A 204 12.73 11.95 -16.75
C GLY A 204 13.20 10.51 -16.95
N ILE A 205 12.52 9.53 -16.35
CA ILE A 205 12.85 8.10 -16.54
C ILE A 205 12.68 7.70 -18.03
N LEU A 206 11.57 8.10 -18.68
CA LEU A 206 11.33 7.76 -20.09
C LEU A 206 12.39 8.31 -21.01
N THR A 207 12.87 9.53 -20.75
CA THR A 207 13.89 10.22 -21.56
C THR A 207 15.20 9.46 -21.59
N ASP A 208 15.64 8.95 -20.43
CA ASP A 208 16.95 8.33 -20.25
C ASP A 208 16.91 6.82 -20.07
N LEU A 209 15.74 6.18 -20.27
CA LEU A 209 15.55 4.74 -20.08
C LEU A 209 16.46 3.94 -21.04
N PRO A 210 17.34 3.05 -20.54
CA PRO A 210 18.19 2.21 -21.38
C PRO A 210 17.38 1.33 -22.35
N LYS A 211 17.92 1.06 -23.54
CA LYS A 211 17.25 0.22 -24.57
C LYS A 211 16.96 -1.22 -24.13
N ASP A 212 17.74 -1.74 -23.18
CA ASP A 212 17.53 -3.06 -22.60
C ASP A 212 16.77 -3.04 -21.27
N ALA A 213 16.05 -1.92 -21.03
CA ALA A 213 15.24 -1.72 -19.83
C ALA A 213 13.74 -1.76 -20.11
N SER A 214 12.98 -2.09 -19.06
CA SER A 214 11.53 -1.92 -18.98
C SER A 214 11.17 -1.12 -17.75
N LEU A 215 10.22 -0.21 -17.89
CA LEU A 215 9.62 0.56 -16.81
C LEU A 215 8.23 0.01 -16.53
N PHE A 216 7.96 -0.22 -15.24
CA PHE A 216 6.64 -0.52 -14.70
C PHE A 216 6.25 0.61 -13.76
N VAL A 217 5.11 1.23 -14.00
CA VAL A 217 4.54 2.19 -13.07
C VAL A 217 3.27 1.59 -12.49
N THR A 218 3.15 1.61 -11.17
CA THR A 218 1.99 1.07 -10.46
C THR A 218 1.71 1.88 -9.20
N ALA A 219 0.64 1.52 -8.51
CA ALA A 219 0.32 2.03 -7.19
C ALA A 219 0.09 0.87 -6.22
N ASP A 220 0.08 1.16 -4.96
CA ASP A 220 -0.22 0.22 -3.88
C ASP A 220 -1.72 0.17 -3.57
N HIS A 221 -2.43 1.28 -3.72
CA HIS A 221 -3.88 1.44 -3.61
C HIS A 221 -4.35 2.71 -4.33
N GLY A 222 -5.66 2.89 -4.37
CA GLY A 222 -6.27 4.17 -4.68
C GLY A 222 -6.80 4.85 -3.42
N MET A 223 -7.71 5.82 -3.57
CA MET A 223 -8.19 6.65 -2.47
C MET A 223 -9.63 7.12 -2.72
N VAL A 224 -10.33 7.46 -1.64
CA VAL A 224 -11.65 8.13 -1.67
C VAL A 224 -11.65 9.36 -0.78
N ASN A 225 -12.33 10.44 -1.21
CA ASN A 225 -12.60 11.59 -0.34
C ASN A 225 -13.75 11.24 0.62
N LEU A 226 -13.51 11.38 1.92
CA LEU A 226 -14.49 11.04 2.94
C LEU A 226 -15.61 12.08 3.03
N THR A 227 -16.83 11.60 3.06
CA THR A 227 -18.01 12.45 3.31
C THR A 227 -18.64 12.21 4.67
N GLU A 228 -18.38 11.07 5.29
CA GLU A 228 -18.97 10.69 6.56
C GLU A 228 -17.96 9.94 7.47
N ARG A 229 -18.05 10.19 8.77
CA ARG A 229 -17.16 9.58 9.78
C ARG A 229 -17.94 9.14 11.02
N LEU A 230 -17.61 7.97 11.55
CA LEU A 230 -17.95 7.56 12.91
C LEU A 230 -16.76 7.85 13.82
N HIS A 231 -16.96 8.68 14.83
CA HIS A 231 -15.95 9.02 15.83
C HIS A 231 -16.10 8.10 17.04
N VAL A 232 -15.24 7.08 17.17
CA VAL A 232 -15.32 6.08 18.25
C VAL A 232 -15.17 6.73 19.64
N ASP A 233 -14.32 7.74 19.76
CA ASP A 233 -14.13 8.52 20.99
C ASP A 233 -15.41 9.18 21.53
N ARG A 234 -16.45 9.28 20.72
CA ARG A 234 -17.76 9.83 21.07
C ARG A 234 -18.81 8.75 21.35
N HIS A 235 -18.43 7.49 21.24
CA HIS A 235 -19.32 6.33 21.38
C HIS A 235 -18.74 5.30 22.33
N PRO A 236 -18.69 5.58 23.66
CA PRO A 236 -18.13 4.67 24.65
C PRO A 236 -18.86 3.32 24.72
N ASP A 237 -20.11 3.26 24.31
CA ASP A 237 -20.90 2.05 24.16
C ASP A 237 -20.29 1.06 23.14
N LEU A 238 -19.61 1.53 22.12
CA LEU A 238 -18.92 0.68 21.15
C LEU A 238 -17.63 0.06 21.68
N LEU A 239 -17.14 0.51 22.83
CA LEU A 239 -15.96 -0.05 23.49
C LEU A 239 -16.30 -1.17 24.46
N GLU A 240 -17.59 -1.39 24.76
CA GLU A 240 -18.02 -2.49 25.62
C GLU A 240 -17.67 -3.84 24.97
N GLY A 241 -16.93 -4.68 25.70
CA GLY A 241 -16.47 -5.98 25.20
C GLY A 241 -15.29 -5.93 24.23
N VAL A 242 -14.84 -4.75 23.81
CA VAL A 242 -13.63 -4.57 22.98
C VAL A 242 -12.42 -4.41 23.90
N GLU A 243 -11.34 -5.14 23.60
CA GLU A 243 -10.04 -4.96 24.26
C GLU A 243 -9.22 -3.88 23.56
N THR A 244 -9.19 -3.95 22.22
CA THR A 244 -8.35 -3.07 21.39
C THR A 244 -8.98 -2.91 20.02
N ILE A 245 -8.82 -1.72 19.44
CA ILE A 245 -9.16 -1.41 18.04
C ILE A 245 -7.88 -1.13 17.27
N ALA A 246 -7.70 -1.77 16.12
CA ALA A 246 -6.57 -1.57 15.23
C ALA A 246 -7.03 -1.40 13.78
N GLY A 247 -6.14 -1.65 12.80
CA GLY A 247 -6.41 -1.43 11.39
C GLY A 247 -6.17 0.03 10.98
N ASP A 248 -6.92 0.49 10.01
CA ASP A 248 -6.96 1.89 9.55
C ASP A 248 -8.41 2.41 9.48
N GLY A 249 -8.59 3.67 9.06
CA GLY A 249 -9.90 4.32 9.08
C GLY A 249 -10.97 3.67 8.20
N ARG A 250 -10.55 2.88 7.22
CA ARG A 250 -11.45 2.25 6.25
C ARG A 250 -11.65 0.75 6.50
N MET A 251 -10.73 0.13 7.27
CA MET A 251 -10.86 -1.26 7.69
C MET A 251 -10.34 -1.44 9.12
N ARG A 252 -11.25 -1.59 10.08
CA ARG A 252 -10.93 -1.75 11.50
C ARG A 252 -10.88 -3.21 11.90
N TYR A 253 -9.93 -3.51 12.77
CA TYR A 253 -9.83 -4.76 13.49
C TYR A 253 -10.26 -4.54 14.94
N LEU A 254 -11.27 -5.30 15.37
CA LEU A 254 -11.71 -5.29 16.76
C LEU A 254 -11.19 -6.58 17.43
N TYR A 255 -10.38 -6.42 18.44
CA TYR A 255 -9.97 -7.52 19.31
C TYR A 255 -10.89 -7.49 20.51
N THR A 256 -11.62 -8.58 20.73
CA THR A 256 -12.71 -8.66 21.69
C THR A 256 -12.29 -9.41 22.95
N ARG A 257 -12.96 -9.13 24.06
CA ARG A 257 -12.85 -9.96 25.25
C ARG A 257 -13.43 -11.34 24.96
N ALA A 258 -12.88 -12.36 25.60
CA ALA A 258 -13.32 -13.72 25.37
C ALA A 258 -14.85 -13.87 25.55
N GLY A 259 -15.52 -14.33 24.49
CA GLY A 259 -16.96 -14.56 24.46
C GLY A 259 -17.82 -13.33 24.18
N ALA A 260 -17.23 -12.14 23.95
CA ALA A 260 -17.97 -10.91 23.65
C ALA A 260 -18.24 -10.68 22.17
N ASP A 261 -17.71 -11.51 21.26
CA ASP A 261 -17.74 -11.31 19.81
C ASP A 261 -19.14 -11.01 19.27
N ALA A 262 -20.14 -11.77 19.71
CA ALA A 262 -21.50 -11.63 19.20
C ALA A 262 -22.16 -10.30 19.66
N GLU A 263 -21.92 -9.90 20.91
CA GLU A 263 -22.46 -8.63 21.45
C GLU A 263 -21.77 -7.43 20.79
N VAL A 264 -20.44 -7.48 20.65
CA VAL A 264 -19.67 -6.45 19.95
C VAL A 264 -20.11 -6.36 18.50
N ALA A 265 -20.24 -7.47 17.79
CA ALA A 265 -20.70 -7.48 16.40
C ALA A 265 -22.09 -6.88 16.25
N ALA A 266 -23.02 -7.15 17.17
CA ALA A 266 -24.35 -6.58 17.16
C ALA A 266 -24.35 -5.07 17.42
N ALA A 267 -23.59 -4.59 18.42
CA ALA A 267 -23.46 -3.18 18.74
C ALA A 267 -22.83 -2.37 17.58
N TRP A 268 -21.71 -2.85 17.06
CA TRP A 268 -21.05 -2.22 15.91
C TRP A 268 -21.93 -2.26 14.66
N GLY A 269 -22.58 -3.40 14.36
CA GLY A 269 -23.50 -3.53 13.23
C GLY A 269 -24.65 -2.51 13.30
N ALA A 270 -25.21 -2.30 14.49
CA ALA A 270 -26.25 -1.29 14.71
C ALA A 270 -25.74 0.15 14.52
N ALA A 271 -24.49 0.43 14.90
CA ALA A 271 -23.89 1.75 14.76
C ALA A 271 -23.50 2.07 13.32
N VAL A 272 -22.86 1.13 12.60
CA VAL A 272 -22.40 1.37 11.23
C VAL A 272 -23.50 1.16 10.19
N ARG A 273 -24.49 0.32 10.46
CA ARG A 273 -25.62 -0.01 9.56
C ARG A 273 -25.14 -0.46 8.17
N ASP A 274 -25.63 0.20 7.14
CA ASP A 274 -25.27 -0.04 5.73
C ASP A 274 -23.95 0.60 5.28
N ARG A 275 -23.35 1.44 6.13
CA ARG A 275 -22.10 2.17 5.84
C ARG A 275 -20.83 1.34 5.99
N ALA A 276 -20.90 0.24 6.70
CA ALA A 276 -19.81 -0.74 6.84
C ALA A 276 -20.37 -2.13 7.06
N GLU A 277 -19.56 -3.14 6.80
CA GLU A 277 -19.85 -4.53 7.10
C GLU A 277 -19.03 -4.97 8.31
N VAL A 278 -19.67 -5.65 9.26
CA VAL A 278 -19.02 -6.25 10.43
C VAL A 278 -19.05 -7.75 10.26
N ILE A 279 -17.88 -8.38 10.13
CA ILE A 279 -17.76 -9.83 9.95
C ILE A 279 -16.71 -10.42 10.88
N GLY A 280 -16.84 -11.70 11.18
CA GLY A 280 -15.84 -12.43 11.94
C GLY A 280 -14.54 -12.67 11.14
N ARG A 281 -13.42 -12.83 11.88
CA ARG A 281 -12.11 -13.19 11.31
C ARG A 281 -12.19 -14.35 10.32
N ASP A 282 -12.84 -15.43 10.72
CA ASP A 282 -12.92 -16.65 9.91
C ASP A 282 -13.71 -16.44 8.64
N GLU A 283 -14.72 -15.62 8.68
CA GLU A 283 -15.48 -15.25 7.50
C GLU A 283 -14.63 -14.41 6.54
N ALA A 284 -13.89 -13.39 7.05
CA ALA A 284 -12.98 -12.60 6.23
C ALA A 284 -11.91 -13.46 5.54
N ILE A 285 -11.33 -14.41 6.28
CA ILE A 285 -10.39 -15.41 5.75
C ILE A 285 -11.09 -16.30 4.70
N GLY A 286 -12.25 -16.80 5.00
CA GLY A 286 -13.03 -17.68 4.10
C GLY A 286 -13.45 -17.01 2.80
N ARG A 287 -13.67 -15.68 2.83
CA ARG A 287 -13.91 -14.85 1.64
C ARG A 287 -12.64 -14.61 0.80
N GLY A 288 -11.47 -15.03 1.28
CA GLY A 288 -10.20 -14.91 0.58
C GLY A 288 -9.59 -13.51 0.60
N TRP A 289 -10.00 -12.63 1.51
CA TRP A 289 -9.52 -11.25 1.58
C TRP A 289 -8.01 -11.16 1.72
N PHE A 290 -7.42 -12.08 2.47
CA PHE A 290 -5.97 -12.10 2.72
C PHE A 290 -5.20 -13.06 1.81
N GLY A 291 -5.84 -13.54 0.74
CA GLY A 291 -5.31 -14.54 -0.18
C GLY A 291 -5.69 -15.98 0.19
N PRO A 292 -5.25 -16.96 -0.62
CA PRO A 292 -5.71 -18.35 -0.51
C PRO A 292 -5.18 -19.10 0.73
N VAL A 293 -4.13 -18.58 1.34
CA VAL A 293 -3.49 -19.17 2.53
C VAL A 293 -3.19 -18.07 3.53
N VAL A 294 -3.66 -18.24 4.76
CA VAL A 294 -3.32 -17.39 5.91
C VAL A 294 -2.53 -18.23 6.90
N THR A 295 -1.32 -17.79 7.23
CA THR A 295 -0.47 -18.44 8.24
C THR A 295 -1.06 -18.32 9.63
N ALA A 296 -0.67 -19.18 10.57
CA ALA A 296 -1.10 -19.09 11.96
C ALA A 296 -0.79 -17.70 12.55
N ALA A 297 0.45 -17.22 12.36
CA ALA A 297 0.87 -15.89 12.81
C ALA A 297 0.05 -14.76 12.15
N GLY A 298 -0.21 -14.83 10.85
CA GLY A 298 -1.08 -13.87 10.16
C GLY A 298 -2.51 -13.86 10.72
N ARG A 299 -3.08 -15.04 11.00
CA ARG A 299 -4.41 -15.19 11.57
C ARG A 299 -4.53 -14.51 12.95
N GLU A 300 -3.54 -14.66 13.82
CA GLU A 300 -3.53 -14.08 15.17
C GLU A 300 -3.45 -12.54 15.13
N ARG A 301 -2.93 -11.97 14.06
CA ARG A 301 -2.84 -10.52 13.85
C ARG A 301 -4.12 -9.90 13.29
N ILE A 302 -5.06 -10.68 12.79
CA ILE A 302 -6.38 -10.20 12.36
C ILE A 302 -7.26 -10.06 13.61
N GLY A 303 -8.04 -8.97 13.71
CA GLY A 303 -9.03 -8.80 14.77
C GLY A 303 -10.05 -9.94 14.82
N ASP A 304 -10.66 -10.19 15.96
CA ASP A 304 -11.74 -11.18 16.09
C ASP A 304 -12.93 -10.81 15.19
N LEU A 305 -13.15 -9.49 15.03
CA LEU A 305 -14.07 -8.92 14.05
C LEU A 305 -13.32 -7.96 13.12
N VAL A 306 -13.79 -7.90 11.89
CA VAL A 306 -13.33 -6.96 10.86
C VAL A 306 -14.49 -6.06 10.46
N VAL A 307 -14.27 -4.74 10.51
CA VAL A 307 -15.26 -3.74 10.11
C VAL A 307 -14.75 -3.08 8.82
N ALA A 308 -15.35 -3.45 7.69
CA ALA A 308 -14.99 -2.95 6.38
C ALA A 308 -15.94 -1.82 5.94
N CYS A 309 -15.42 -0.62 5.83
CA CYS A 309 -16.18 0.57 5.43
C CYS A 309 -16.57 0.53 3.95
N ARG A 310 -17.75 1.05 3.64
CA ARG A 310 -18.28 1.18 2.28
C ARG A 310 -18.20 2.63 1.81
N ASP A 311 -18.33 2.82 0.52
CA ASP A 311 -18.40 4.12 -0.13
C ASP A 311 -17.34 5.11 0.39
N THR A 312 -17.74 6.22 0.97
CA THR A 312 -16.88 7.30 1.48
C THR A 312 -16.94 7.47 3.00
N PHE A 313 -17.35 6.42 3.70
CA PHE A 313 -17.45 6.38 5.16
C PHE A 313 -16.14 5.90 5.79
N ALA A 314 -15.75 6.46 6.94
CA ALA A 314 -14.61 6.00 7.73
C ALA A 314 -14.93 5.93 9.23
N ILE A 315 -14.16 5.16 9.96
CA ILE A 315 -14.20 5.02 11.42
C ILE A 315 -12.90 5.60 11.97
N VAL A 316 -12.99 6.64 12.78
CA VAL A 316 -11.87 7.44 13.30
C VAL A 316 -11.99 7.71 14.79
N GLY A 317 -10.99 8.33 15.39
CA GLY A 317 -11.00 8.65 16.82
C GLY A 317 -10.72 7.42 17.69
N VAL A 318 -9.90 6.50 17.19
CA VAL A 318 -9.44 5.34 17.94
C VAL A 318 -8.26 5.75 18.82
N GLU A 319 -8.17 5.18 20.03
CA GLU A 319 -7.09 5.43 20.96
C GLU A 319 -5.72 5.14 20.31
N GLY A 320 -4.76 6.05 20.50
CA GLY A 320 -3.41 5.96 19.89
C GLY A 320 -3.31 6.49 18.47
N GLU A 321 -4.41 6.85 17.81
CA GLU A 321 -4.34 7.54 16.53
C GLU A 321 -3.76 8.95 16.65
N PRO A 322 -2.92 9.37 15.69
CA PRO A 322 -2.47 10.76 15.64
C PRO A 322 -3.64 11.74 15.51
N PRO A 323 -3.55 12.92 16.14
CA PRO A 323 -4.65 13.90 16.15
C PRO A 323 -5.11 14.43 14.79
N HIS A 324 -4.32 14.24 13.74
CA HIS A 324 -4.67 14.65 12.38
C HIS A 324 -5.53 13.60 11.64
N VAL A 325 -5.44 12.30 12.00
CA VAL A 325 -6.16 11.22 11.30
C VAL A 325 -7.66 11.47 11.18
N PRO A 326 -8.38 11.91 12.23
CA PRO A 326 -9.81 12.22 12.10
C PRO A 326 -10.14 13.39 11.17
N ARG A 327 -9.13 14.16 10.74
CA ARG A 327 -9.29 15.35 9.88
C ARG A 327 -8.88 15.10 8.43
N LEU A 328 -8.32 13.94 8.11
CA LEU A 328 -7.93 13.59 6.75
C LEU A 328 -9.14 13.66 5.81
N ILE A 329 -8.94 14.24 4.64
CA ILE A 329 -9.98 14.40 3.62
C ILE A 329 -10.08 13.13 2.79
N GLY A 330 -8.96 12.67 2.22
CA GLY A 330 -8.86 11.39 1.54
C GLY A 330 -8.42 10.28 2.49
N GLN A 331 -8.95 9.07 2.27
CA GLN A 331 -8.48 7.85 2.94
C GLN A 331 -8.62 6.63 2.02
N HIS A 332 -7.94 5.57 2.42
CA HIS A 332 -7.88 4.27 1.76
C HIS A 332 -7.88 3.15 2.81
N GLY A 333 -7.81 1.89 2.41
CA GLY A 333 -7.84 0.72 3.30
C GLY A 333 -9.08 -0.15 3.12
N GLY A 334 -10.10 0.36 2.42
CA GLY A 334 -11.37 -0.33 2.19
C GLY A 334 -11.37 -1.22 0.95
N LEU A 335 -12.59 -1.61 0.53
CA LEU A 335 -12.84 -2.56 -0.55
C LEU A 335 -13.50 -1.92 -1.77
N THR A 336 -13.61 -0.60 -1.83
CA THR A 336 -14.25 0.05 -2.99
C THR A 336 -13.38 -0.10 -4.24
N ALA A 337 -13.99 -0.07 -5.40
CA ALA A 337 -13.25 -0.12 -6.66
C ALA A 337 -12.23 1.03 -6.77
N ALA A 338 -12.56 2.21 -6.20
CA ALA A 338 -11.68 3.37 -6.19
C ALA A 338 -10.40 3.13 -5.38
N GLU A 339 -10.46 2.33 -4.31
CA GLU A 339 -9.32 1.97 -3.46
C GLU A 339 -8.56 0.75 -4.00
N MET A 340 -9.30 -0.23 -4.55
CA MET A 340 -8.75 -1.55 -4.92
C MET A 340 -8.15 -1.59 -6.32
N ALA A 341 -8.69 -0.84 -7.29
CA ALA A 341 -8.17 -0.86 -8.65
C ALA A 341 -6.95 0.06 -8.74
N VAL A 342 -5.80 -0.50 -9.13
CA VAL A 342 -4.56 0.23 -9.32
C VAL A 342 -4.04 0.04 -10.76
N PRO A 343 -3.32 1.03 -11.32
CA PRO A 343 -2.74 0.89 -12.65
C PRO A 343 -1.53 -0.04 -12.61
N LEU A 344 -1.37 -0.84 -13.65
CA LEU A 344 -0.09 -1.39 -14.05
C LEU A 344 0.19 -0.87 -15.46
N TRP A 345 1.02 0.15 -15.54
CA TRP A 345 1.49 0.65 -16.81
C TRP A 345 2.89 0.11 -17.09
N THR A 346 3.08 -0.38 -18.32
CA THR A 346 4.34 -0.97 -18.74
C THR A 346 4.86 -0.26 -19.99
N TYR A 347 6.14 0.09 -19.96
CA TYR A 347 6.84 0.68 -21.10
C TYR A 347 8.16 -0.02 -21.34
N ARG A 348 8.50 -0.18 -22.61
CA ARG A 348 9.78 -0.73 -23.03
C ARG A 348 10.39 0.18 -24.08
N ASN A 349 11.66 0.50 -23.90
CA ASN A 349 12.39 1.31 -24.86
C ASN A 349 12.82 0.45 -26.05
N GLY A 350 12.03 0.44 -27.14
CA GLY A 350 12.32 -0.10 -28.46
C GLY A 350 12.42 -1.58 -28.61
#